data_d289ecbee4d936e132109a9cc906bbaf
#
_entry.id   d289ecbee4d936e132109a9cc906bbaf
#
_cell.length_a   1.000
_cell.length_b   1.000
_cell.length_c   1.000
_cell.angle_alpha   90.00
_cell.angle_beta   90.00
_cell.angle_gamma   90.00
#
_symmetry.space_group_name_H-M   'P 1'
#
loop_
_entity.id
_entity.type
_entity.pdbx_description
1 polymer ?
#
loop_
_entity_poly.entity_id
_entity_poly.type
_entity_poly.pdbx_seq_one_letter_code
_entity_poly.pdbx_strand_id
1 'polypeptide(L)'
;MPKQALESLTESMFYLLMALTQGERCGTEITAFAADITAGRVKIGPATLYTLLGKFEKEGLIAETSVLGCKRYYQITPAGKAAYTAECTRLQLCLQNAAAAAQGAFAPAALPGKEPDNDDHNTLQNPLAAHPLPTV
;
A
#
# COMPACT_ATOMS: atom_id res chain seq x y z
N MET A 1 4.31 12.33 -23.75
CA MET A 1 4.63 12.37 -22.50
C MET A 1 4.30 11.15 -21.82
N PRO A 2 5.19 10.55 -21.24
CA PRO A 2 4.96 9.36 -20.62
C PRO A 2 4.03 9.55 -19.48
N LYS A 3 3.16 8.63 -19.30
CA LYS A 3 2.35 8.71 -18.29
C LYS A 3 3.08 8.60 -17.02
N GLN A 4 2.88 9.39 -16.12
CA GLN A 4 3.58 9.34 -14.95
C GLN A 4 3.08 8.21 -14.19
N ALA A 5 3.84 7.31 -13.84
CA ALA A 5 3.45 6.20 -13.07
C ALA A 5 3.01 6.68 -11.72
N LEU A 6 2.13 5.97 -11.08
CA LEU A 6 1.74 6.34 -9.77
C LEU A 6 2.91 6.16 -8.87
N GLU A 7 3.37 7.24 -8.28
CA GLU A 7 4.51 7.14 -7.44
C GLU A 7 4.19 6.44 -6.17
N SER A 8 3.00 6.56 -5.67
CA SER A 8 2.59 5.80 -4.53
C SER A 8 1.10 5.69 -4.58
N LEU A 9 0.57 4.69 -3.93
CA LEU A 9 -0.85 4.48 -3.91
C LEU A 9 -1.43 5.01 -2.63
N THR A 10 -2.63 5.55 -2.69
CA THR A 10 -3.32 5.87 -1.45
C THR A 10 -3.71 4.56 -0.80
N GLU A 11 -4.12 4.63 0.43
CA GLU A 11 -4.53 3.43 1.13
C GLU A 11 -5.69 2.75 0.44
N SER A 12 -6.68 3.48 -0.01
CA SER A 12 -7.81 2.87 -0.70
C SER A 12 -7.36 2.20 -1.98
N MET A 13 -6.48 2.83 -2.72
CA MET A 13 -5.95 2.24 -3.95
C MET A 13 -5.23 0.95 -3.67
N PHE A 14 -4.41 0.96 -2.62
CA PHE A 14 -3.62 -0.20 -2.26
C PHE A 14 -4.52 -1.38 -1.92
N TYR A 15 -5.55 -1.15 -1.12
CA TYR A 15 -6.43 -2.25 -0.73
C TYR A 15 -7.32 -2.70 -1.88
N LEU A 16 -7.64 -1.79 -2.82
CA LEU A 16 -8.39 -2.22 -3.97
C LEU A 16 -7.57 -3.20 -4.80
N LEU A 17 -6.32 -2.87 -5.07
CA LEU A 17 -5.47 -3.79 -5.82
C LEU A 17 -5.23 -5.07 -5.04
N MET A 18 -5.05 -4.94 -3.74
CA MET A 18 -4.85 -6.12 -2.90
C MET A 18 -6.03 -7.09 -3.03
N ALA A 19 -7.25 -6.55 -3.02
CA ALA A 19 -8.42 -7.39 -3.14
C ALA A 19 -8.39 -8.18 -4.44
N LEU A 20 -7.93 -7.55 -5.50
CA LEU A 20 -7.92 -8.21 -6.80
C LEU A 20 -6.76 -9.17 -6.97
N THR A 21 -5.75 -9.10 -6.11
CA THR A 21 -4.72 -10.14 -6.15
C THR A 21 -5.27 -11.47 -5.65
N GLN A 22 -6.41 -11.43 -4.96
CA GLN A 22 -7.02 -12.66 -4.47
C GLN A 22 -7.98 -13.28 -5.48
N GLY A 23 -8.19 -12.63 -6.59
CA GLY A 23 -9.06 -13.16 -7.62
C GLY A 23 -10.00 -12.10 -8.13
N GLU A 24 -10.80 -12.48 -9.11
CA GLU A 24 -11.74 -11.58 -9.73
C GLU A 24 -12.81 -11.18 -8.73
N ARG A 25 -13.18 -9.92 -8.68
CA ARG A 25 -14.17 -9.45 -7.73
C ARG A 25 -14.98 -8.32 -8.30
N CYS A 26 -16.21 -8.17 -7.83
CA CYS A 26 -17.00 -7.01 -8.17
C CYS A 26 -16.78 -5.93 -7.11
N GLY A 27 -17.35 -4.75 -7.35
CA GLY A 27 -17.13 -3.61 -6.46
C GLY A 27 -17.50 -3.87 -5.01
N THR A 28 -18.66 -4.49 -4.77
CA THR A 28 -19.06 -4.73 -3.39
C THR A 28 -18.13 -5.71 -2.70
N GLU A 29 -17.59 -6.65 -3.44
CA GLU A 29 -16.63 -7.60 -2.87
C GLU A 29 -15.31 -6.94 -2.56
N ILE A 30 -14.93 -5.96 -3.37
CA ILE A 30 -13.71 -5.21 -3.11
C ILE A 30 -13.84 -4.41 -1.82
N THR A 31 -14.97 -3.71 -1.66
CA THR A 31 -15.14 -2.91 -0.46
C THR A 31 -15.26 -3.78 0.78
N ALA A 32 -15.91 -4.93 0.65
CA ALA A 32 -16.00 -5.86 1.77
C ALA A 32 -14.63 -6.38 2.16
N PHE A 33 -13.81 -6.70 1.16
CA PHE A 33 -12.46 -7.18 1.44
C PHE A 33 -11.65 -6.12 2.21
N ALA A 34 -11.72 -4.88 1.74
CA ALA A 34 -10.93 -3.82 2.38
C ALA A 34 -11.37 -3.62 3.83
N ALA A 35 -12.68 -3.65 4.08
CA ALA A 35 -13.15 -3.48 5.43
C ALA A 35 -12.76 -4.66 6.29
N ASP A 36 -12.90 -5.87 5.76
CA ASP A 36 -12.59 -7.05 6.55
C ASP A 36 -11.12 -7.16 6.90
N ILE A 37 -10.26 -6.97 5.94
CA ILE A 37 -8.84 -7.18 6.21
C ILE A 37 -8.26 -6.10 7.11
N THR A 38 -8.92 -4.96 7.20
CA THR A 38 -8.44 -3.86 8.05
C THR A 38 -9.26 -3.73 9.33
N ALA A 39 -10.14 -4.67 9.59
CA ALA A 39 -11.01 -4.63 10.76
C ALA A 39 -11.82 -3.33 10.78
N GLY A 40 -12.29 -2.92 9.64
CA GLY A 40 -13.14 -1.75 9.54
C GLY A 40 -12.42 -0.43 9.44
N ARG A 41 -11.09 -0.44 9.47
CA ARG A 41 -10.37 0.81 9.42
C ARG A 41 -10.44 1.46 8.05
N VAL A 42 -10.44 0.68 6.99
CA VAL A 42 -10.52 1.22 5.64
C VAL A 42 -11.86 0.89 5.04
N LYS A 43 -12.66 1.92 4.81
CA LYS A 43 -13.94 1.76 4.22
C LYS A 43 -13.99 2.58 2.96
N ILE A 44 -14.19 1.92 1.83
CA ILE A 44 -14.19 2.59 0.56
C ILE A 44 -15.62 2.85 0.18
N GLY A 45 -16.00 4.12 0.13
CA GLY A 45 -17.36 4.47 -0.22
C GLY A 45 -17.61 4.29 -1.71
N PRO A 46 -18.87 4.28 -2.11
CA PRO A 46 -19.19 4.02 -3.51
C PRO A 46 -18.59 5.02 -4.48
N ALA A 47 -18.62 6.29 -4.15
CA ALA A 47 -18.09 7.29 -5.06
C ALA A 47 -16.60 7.10 -5.24
N THR A 48 -15.88 6.86 -4.15
CA THR A 48 -14.46 6.63 -4.23
C THR A 48 -14.16 5.36 -5.00
N LEU A 49 -14.95 4.32 -4.74
CA LEU A 49 -14.75 3.05 -5.41
C LEU A 49 -14.85 3.21 -6.93
N TYR A 50 -15.92 3.84 -7.40
CA TYR A 50 -16.10 3.96 -8.83
C TYR A 50 -15.06 4.86 -9.46
N THR A 51 -14.65 5.90 -8.75
CA THR A 51 -13.57 6.76 -9.24
C THR A 51 -12.28 5.97 -9.40
N LEU A 52 -11.96 5.14 -8.41
CA LEU A 52 -10.73 4.36 -8.46
C LEU A 52 -10.78 3.29 -9.51
N LEU A 53 -11.93 2.62 -9.65
CA LEU A 53 -12.05 1.60 -10.67
C LEU A 53 -11.85 2.21 -12.06
N GLY A 54 -12.45 3.36 -12.30
CA GLY A 54 -12.27 4.02 -13.59
C GLY A 54 -10.85 4.44 -13.84
N LYS A 55 -10.20 4.96 -12.82
CA LYS A 55 -8.82 5.38 -12.95
C LYS A 55 -7.91 4.20 -13.23
N PHE A 56 -8.08 3.13 -12.51
CA PHE A 56 -7.23 1.96 -12.69
C PHE A 56 -7.48 1.28 -14.04
N GLU A 57 -8.72 1.28 -14.50
CA GLU A 57 -8.99 0.74 -15.81
C GLU A 57 -8.31 1.59 -16.88
N LYS A 58 -8.42 2.90 -16.75
CA LYS A 58 -7.81 3.78 -17.70
C LYS A 58 -6.31 3.62 -17.73
N GLU A 59 -5.71 3.33 -16.60
CA GLU A 59 -4.28 3.16 -16.55
C GLU A 59 -3.84 1.74 -16.82
N GLY A 60 -4.76 0.86 -17.10
CA GLY A 60 -4.38 -0.50 -17.45
C GLY A 60 -3.99 -1.39 -16.29
N LEU A 61 -4.34 -1.00 -15.08
CA LEU A 61 -3.96 -1.80 -13.91
C LEU A 61 -4.99 -2.87 -13.59
N ILE A 62 -6.22 -2.67 -14.02
CA ILE A 62 -7.27 -3.67 -13.85
C ILE A 62 -8.05 -3.73 -15.15
N ALA A 63 -8.81 -4.80 -15.32
CA ALA A 63 -9.63 -4.97 -16.50
C ALA A 63 -10.97 -5.57 -16.09
N GLU A 64 -12.03 -5.11 -16.72
CA GLU A 64 -13.32 -5.67 -16.47
C GLU A 64 -13.39 -7.03 -17.13
N THR A 65 -13.87 -8.03 -16.44
CA THR A 65 -13.91 -9.39 -16.97
C THR A 65 -15.30 -9.83 -17.34
N SER A 66 -16.30 -9.39 -16.61
CA SER A 66 -17.66 -9.82 -16.92
C SER A 66 -18.64 -8.90 -16.25
N VAL A 67 -19.86 -8.96 -16.70
CA VAL A 67 -20.95 -8.23 -16.13
C VAL A 67 -22.05 -9.23 -15.88
N LEU A 68 -22.44 -9.40 -14.64
CA LEU A 68 -23.50 -10.31 -14.29
C LEU A 68 -24.59 -9.49 -13.64
N GLY A 69 -25.69 -9.33 -14.36
CA GLY A 69 -26.76 -8.48 -13.88
C GLY A 69 -26.27 -7.07 -13.78
N CYS A 70 -26.32 -6.49 -12.61
CA CYS A 70 -25.85 -5.15 -12.40
C CYS A 70 -24.42 -5.10 -11.91
N LYS A 71 -23.76 -6.23 -11.79
CA LYS A 71 -22.43 -6.25 -11.20
C LYS A 71 -21.37 -6.41 -12.24
N ARG A 72 -20.33 -5.58 -12.13
CA ARG A 72 -19.20 -5.67 -13.00
C ARG A 72 -18.05 -6.26 -12.23
N TYR A 73 -17.42 -7.23 -12.82
CA TYR A 73 -16.29 -7.93 -12.20
C TYR A 73 -15.00 -7.47 -12.83
N TYR A 74 -13.96 -7.43 -12.03
CA TYR A 74 -12.66 -6.94 -12.47
C TYR A 74 -11.58 -7.90 -12.05
N GLN A 75 -10.49 -7.88 -12.79
CA GLN A 75 -9.30 -8.64 -12.40
C GLN A 75 -8.11 -7.71 -12.50
N ILE A 76 -7.05 -8.03 -11.78
CA ILE A 76 -5.85 -7.25 -11.83
C ILE A 76 -5.05 -7.67 -13.06
N THR A 77 -4.40 -6.73 -13.71
CA THR A 77 -3.58 -7.03 -14.89
C THR A 77 -2.13 -7.25 -14.43
N PRO A 78 -1.26 -7.74 -15.32
CA PRO A 78 0.15 -7.81 -14.94
C PRO A 78 0.72 -6.44 -14.53
N ALA A 79 0.30 -5.37 -15.20
CA ALA A 79 0.75 -4.05 -14.79
C ALA A 79 0.24 -3.69 -13.41
N GLY A 80 -1.00 -4.09 -13.10
CA GLY A 80 -1.54 -3.86 -11.76
C GLY A 80 -0.80 -4.63 -10.71
N LYS A 81 -0.42 -5.88 -11.01
CA LYS A 81 0.34 -6.67 -10.07
C LYS A 81 1.70 -6.04 -9.82
N ALA A 82 2.33 -5.53 -10.88
CA ALA A 82 3.62 -4.88 -10.73
C ALA A 82 3.50 -3.63 -9.86
N ALA A 83 2.43 -2.85 -10.06
CA ALA A 83 2.23 -1.65 -9.26
C ALA A 83 1.99 -2.02 -7.79
N TYR A 84 1.20 -3.06 -7.56
CA TYR A 84 0.92 -3.51 -6.20
C TYR A 84 2.20 -3.99 -5.52
N THR A 85 2.98 -4.80 -6.21
CA THR A 85 4.22 -5.32 -5.64
C THR A 85 5.21 -4.21 -5.36
N ALA A 86 5.30 -3.24 -6.27
CA ALA A 86 6.21 -2.11 -6.05
C ALA A 86 5.79 -1.33 -4.80
N GLU A 87 4.50 -1.20 -4.59
CA GLU A 87 4.05 -0.48 -3.40
C GLU A 87 4.34 -1.26 -2.13
N CYS A 88 4.18 -2.57 -2.16
CA CYS A 88 4.52 -3.38 -1.00
C CYS A 88 6.00 -3.22 -0.67
N THR A 89 6.85 -3.23 -1.69
CA THR A 89 8.29 -3.07 -1.48
C THR A 89 8.58 -1.69 -0.89
N ARG A 90 7.93 -0.66 -1.42
CA ARG A 90 8.15 0.69 -0.93
C ARG A 90 7.77 0.80 0.54
N LEU A 91 6.62 0.22 0.91
CA LEU A 91 6.16 0.29 2.28
C LEU A 91 7.10 -0.48 3.22
N GLN A 92 7.58 -1.63 2.77
CA GLN A 92 8.52 -2.38 3.58
C GLN A 92 9.81 -1.62 3.79
N LEU A 93 10.31 -0.97 2.76
CA LEU A 93 11.51 -0.16 2.89
C LEU A 93 11.30 0.99 3.84
N CYS A 94 10.13 1.63 3.77
CA CYS A 94 9.85 2.72 4.68
C CYS A 94 9.87 2.23 6.13
N LEU A 95 9.29 1.08 6.38
CA LEU A 95 9.27 0.54 7.73
C LEU A 95 10.66 0.14 8.18
N GLN A 96 11.45 -0.42 7.29
CA GLN A 96 12.81 -0.79 7.63
C GLN A 96 13.64 0.44 7.96
N ASN A 97 13.45 1.51 7.20
CA ASN A 97 14.16 2.75 7.47
C ASN A 97 13.72 3.34 8.82
N ALA A 98 12.44 3.27 9.13
CA ALA A 98 11.96 3.77 10.40
C ALA A 98 12.55 2.98 11.56
N ALA A 99 12.64 1.67 11.40
CA ALA A 99 13.20 0.84 12.44
C ALA A 99 14.69 1.13 12.62
N ALA A 100 15.40 1.30 11.53
CA ALA A 100 16.83 1.60 11.61
C ALA A 100 17.05 2.94 12.29
N ALA A 101 16.23 3.93 11.95
CA ALA A 101 16.39 5.25 12.57
C ALA A 101 16.11 5.18 14.05
N ALA A 102 15.08 4.43 14.45
CA ALA A 102 14.74 4.32 15.86
C ALA A 102 15.82 3.63 16.65
N GLN A 103 16.57 2.74 16.01
CA GLN A 103 17.62 2.05 16.72
C GLN A 103 18.96 2.72 16.62
N GLY A 104 19.02 3.89 16.01
CA GLY A 104 20.27 4.59 15.90
C GLY A 104 21.24 3.99 14.90
N ALA A 105 20.76 3.13 14.04
CA ALA A 105 21.63 2.52 13.07
C ALA A 105 22.03 3.48 11.96
N PHE A 106 21.35 4.61 11.84
CA PHE A 106 21.69 5.56 10.81
C PHE A 106 22.50 6.67 11.41
N ALA A 107 23.69 6.90 10.90
CA ALA A 107 24.51 7.96 11.37
C ALA A 107 24.74 8.91 10.23
N PRO A 108 24.07 9.98 10.16
CA PRO A 108 24.27 10.91 9.05
C PRO A 108 25.62 11.53 9.11
N ALA A 109 26.06 12.01 8.01
CA ALA A 109 27.31 12.68 7.95
C ALA A 109 27.25 13.74 8.99
N ALA A 110 28.26 13.87 9.71
CA ALA A 110 28.26 14.74 10.80
C ALA A 110 27.89 16.12 10.44
N LEU A 111 27.00 16.67 11.14
CA LEU A 111 26.74 18.05 10.99
C LEU A 111 27.80 18.77 11.77
N PRO A 112 28.34 19.77 11.23
CA PRO A 112 29.42 20.47 11.92
C PRO A 112 28.96 20.93 13.28
N GLY A 113 29.74 20.66 14.24
CA GLY A 113 29.44 21.15 15.56
C GLY A 113 28.43 20.42 16.34
N LYS A 114 27.94 19.35 15.82
CA LYS A 114 26.99 18.65 16.57
C LYS A 114 27.57 17.40 17.09
N GLU A 115 27.67 17.23 18.36
CA GLU A 115 28.20 16.08 18.87
C GLU A 115 27.22 15.05 18.96
N PRO A 116 27.55 13.84 18.88
CA PRO A 116 26.66 12.74 18.97
C PRO A 116 26.01 12.78 20.32
N ASP A 117 24.75 12.66 20.32
CA ASP A 117 24.12 12.70 21.51
C ASP A 117 24.18 11.39 22.13
N ASN A 118 24.74 11.21 23.21
CA ASN A 118 24.85 10.00 23.76
C ASN A 118 23.71 9.60 24.51
N ASP A 119 22.71 10.07 24.43
CA ASP A 119 21.67 9.78 25.20
C ASP A 119 21.12 8.69 24.92
N ASP A 120 21.11 7.99 24.73
CA ASP A 120 20.70 6.91 24.48
C ASP A 120 19.58 6.47 24.74
N HIS A 121 19.08 6.55 24.88
CA HIS A 121 18.15 6.18 25.22
C HIS A 121 17.58 5.22 24.70
N ASN A 122 17.79 4.85 24.28
CA ASN A 122 17.57 3.96 23.82
C ASN A 122 16.48 3.35 24.08
N THR A 123 16.23 3.23 24.51
CA THR A 123 15.36 2.60 24.95
C THR A 123 14.21 2.52 24.27
N LEU A 124 13.97 3.06 23.31
CA LEU A 124 12.99 3.00 22.68
C LEU A 124 12.82 1.90 21.98
N GLN A 125 12.30 0.94 22.27
CA GLN A 125 12.05 -0.02 21.56
C GLN A 125 11.14 0.39 20.53
N ASN A 126 11.36 0.34 19.31
CA ASN A 126 10.50 0.65 18.20
C ASN A 126 9.49 -0.45 18.07
N PRO A 127 8.26 -0.22 18.31
CA PRO A 127 7.27 -1.28 18.20
C PRO A 127 7.19 -1.87 16.81
N LEU A 128 7.54 -1.10 15.80
CA LEU A 128 7.51 -1.65 14.46
C LEU A 128 8.56 -2.70 14.27
N ALA A 129 9.68 -2.54 14.94
CA ALA A 129 10.71 -3.52 14.82
C ALA A 129 10.35 -4.79 15.53
N ALA A 130 9.48 -4.72 16.49
CA ALA A 130 9.12 -5.91 17.21
C ALA A 130 8.06 -6.69 16.50
N HIS A 131 7.44 -6.15 15.49
CA HIS A 131 6.39 -6.83 14.80
C HIS A 131 6.80 -7.07 13.37
N PRO A 132 7.17 -8.26 13.03
CA PRO A 132 7.58 -8.51 11.66
C PRO A 132 6.42 -8.27 10.74
N LEU A 133 6.72 -7.77 9.58
CA LEU A 133 5.69 -7.48 8.65
C LEU A 133 5.13 -8.77 8.13
N PRO A 134 3.86 -8.81 7.86
CA PRO A 134 3.30 -10.01 7.29
C PRO A 134 3.85 -10.21 5.91
N THR A 135 3.98 -11.44 5.52
CA THR A 135 4.50 -11.71 4.24
C THR A 135 3.43 -11.54 3.32
N VAL A 136 3.64 -10.87 2.29
CA VAL A 136 2.59 -10.63 1.36
C VAL A 136 2.68 -11.47 0.16
#